data_0ac98f6940a59b5eaafacfae9c70b244
#
_entry.id   0ac98f6940a59b5eaafacfae9c70b244
#
_cell.length_a   1.000
_cell.length_b   1.000
_cell.length_c   1.000
_cell.angle_alpha   90.00
_cell.angle_beta   90.00
_cell.angle_gamma   90.00
#
_symmetry.space_group_name_H-M   'P 1'
#
loop_
_entity.id
_entity.type
_entity.pdbx_description
1 polymer ?
#
loop_
_entity_poly.entity_id
_entity_poly.type
_entity_poly.pdbx_seq_one_letter_code
_entity_poly.pdbx_strand_id
1 'polypeptide(L)'
;MKPLDEIDRKLLNVLQTNSRITIRELSEKLHLSTTPIHERIKKLEKSGYIKNYLTLIDPKLIGKKLIVYISVSLNKHTKEAIDEFELQMSQMDEVMECYYISGNIDFLLKVYCNDMDDFHNFVTAKFSTIGNITQFYSSFVMAETKVKQNFKL
;
A
#
# COMPACT_ATOMS: atom_id res chain seq x y z
N MET A 1 -0.27 -17.20 -16.76
CA MET A 1 0.79 -16.17 -16.89
C MET A 1 2.10 -16.86 -17.29
N LYS A 2 2.87 -16.26 -18.22
CA LYS A 2 4.18 -16.80 -18.54
C LYS A 2 5.13 -16.49 -17.36
N PRO A 3 5.89 -17.46 -16.85
CA PRO A 3 6.80 -17.24 -15.72
C PRO A 3 7.89 -16.20 -16.05
N LEU A 4 8.35 -15.49 -15.03
CA LEU A 4 9.48 -14.54 -15.15
C LEU A 4 10.76 -15.29 -15.46
N ASP A 5 11.49 -14.85 -16.49
CA ASP A 5 12.84 -15.30 -16.74
C ASP A 5 13.86 -14.55 -15.83
N GLU A 6 15.13 -14.94 -15.89
CA GLU A 6 16.19 -14.35 -15.05
C GLU A 6 16.38 -12.86 -15.34
N ILE A 7 16.26 -12.45 -16.59
CA ILE A 7 16.40 -11.05 -17.01
C ILE A 7 15.21 -10.22 -16.52
N ASP A 8 13.98 -10.76 -16.61
CA ASP A 8 12.79 -10.12 -16.10
C ASP A 8 12.91 -9.87 -14.57
N ARG A 9 13.46 -10.85 -13.82
CA ARG A 9 13.73 -10.68 -12.38
C ARG A 9 14.77 -9.60 -12.09
N LYS A 10 15.87 -9.59 -12.83
CA LYS A 10 16.90 -8.54 -12.71
C LYS A 10 16.34 -7.16 -13.00
N LEU A 11 15.53 -7.02 -14.06
CA LEU A 11 14.83 -5.79 -14.41
C LEU A 11 13.93 -5.31 -13.26
N LEU A 12 13.07 -6.18 -12.76
CA LEU A 12 12.17 -5.84 -11.65
C LEU A 12 12.93 -5.47 -10.38
N ASN A 13 14.03 -6.17 -10.05
CA ASN A 13 14.87 -5.82 -8.90
C ASN A 13 15.47 -4.42 -9.01
N VAL A 14 15.88 -4.01 -10.21
CA VAL A 14 16.40 -2.64 -10.43
C VAL A 14 15.28 -1.61 -10.36
N LEU A 15 14.15 -1.85 -11.05
CA LEU A 15 13.03 -0.92 -11.11
C LEU A 15 12.36 -0.69 -9.73
N GLN A 16 12.32 -1.70 -8.86
CA GLN A 16 11.82 -1.57 -7.49
C GLN A 16 12.67 -0.62 -6.63
N THR A 17 13.96 -0.48 -6.94
CA THR A 17 14.89 0.39 -6.19
C THR A 17 15.06 1.76 -6.83
N ASN A 18 14.94 1.84 -8.15
CA ASN A 18 15.02 3.08 -8.91
C ASN A 18 14.11 3.02 -10.15
N SER A 19 12.88 3.47 -9.97
CA SER A 19 11.90 3.53 -11.06
C SER A 19 12.18 4.60 -12.11
N ARG A 20 13.11 5.56 -11.82
CA ARG A 20 13.50 6.65 -12.74
C ARG A 20 14.73 6.31 -13.58
N ILE A 21 15.27 5.10 -13.45
CA ILE A 21 16.40 4.65 -14.25
C ILE A 21 16.04 4.66 -15.74
N THR A 22 16.93 5.18 -16.59
CA THR A 22 16.71 5.24 -18.03
C THR A 22 16.91 3.87 -18.69
N ILE A 23 16.31 3.68 -19.87
CA ILE A 23 16.51 2.47 -20.67
C ILE A 23 17.98 2.26 -21.00
N ARG A 24 18.75 3.34 -21.22
CA ARG A 24 20.19 3.27 -21.48
C ARG A 24 20.95 2.75 -20.27
N GLU A 25 20.70 3.28 -19.08
CA GLU A 25 21.34 2.81 -17.85
C GLU A 25 20.97 1.35 -17.53
N LEU A 26 19.72 0.94 -17.79
CA LEU A 26 19.30 -0.45 -17.69
C LEU A 26 20.06 -1.35 -18.67
N SER A 27 20.25 -0.88 -19.91
CA SER A 27 21.02 -1.55 -20.97
C SER A 27 22.47 -1.81 -20.52
N GLU A 28 23.11 -0.78 -20.02
CA GLU A 28 24.48 -0.86 -19.50
C GLU A 28 24.56 -1.83 -18.28
N LYS A 29 23.64 -1.72 -17.34
CA LYS A 29 23.60 -2.52 -16.11
C LYS A 29 23.30 -4.00 -16.36
N LEU A 30 22.50 -4.32 -17.36
CA LEU A 30 22.08 -5.69 -17.66
C LEU A 30 22.85 -6.30 -18.84
N HIS A 31 23.74 -5.55 -19.46
CA HIS A 31 24.52 -5.96 -20.65
C HIS A 31 23.62 -6.42 -21.82
N LEU A 32 22.55 -5.67 -22.08
CA LEU A 32 21.59 -5.91 -23.15
C LEU A 32 21.41 -4.65 -23.99
N SER A 33 20.98 -4.78 -25.24
CA SER A 33 20.61 -3.62 -26.05
C SER A 33 19.31 -2.99 -25.55
N THR A 34 19.07 -1.73 -25.88
CA THR A 34 17.93 -0.95 -25.40
C THR A 34 16.57 -1.49 -25.86
N THR A 35 16.49 -2.00 -27.08
CA THR A 35 15.23 -2.52 -27.67
C THR A 35 14.64 -3.69 -26.88
N PRO A 36 15.37 -4.79 -26.60
CA PRO A 36 14.81 -5.90 -25.81
C PRO A 36 14.47 -5.51 -24.36
N ILE A 37 15.18 -4.54 -23.77
CA ILE A 37 14.83 -4.04 -22.44
C ILE A 37 13.47 -3.32 -22.48
N HIS A 38 13.29 -2.43 -23.45
CA HIS A 38 12.03 -1.71 -23.62
C HIS A 38 10.84 -2.65 -23.87
N GLU A 39 11.03 -3.65 -24.73
CA GLU A 39 10.00 -4.67 -25.00
C GLU A 39 9.65 -5.49 -23.73
N ARG A 40 10.66 -5.84 -22.92
CA ARG A 40 10.45 -6.56 -21.66
C ARG A 40 9.67 -5.73 -20.64
N ILE A 41 10.02 -4.46 -20.48
CA ILE A 41 9.29 -3.56 -19.57
C ILE A 41 7.83 -3.46 -20.00
N LYS A 42 7.55 -3.18 -21.27
CA LYS A 42 6.16 -3.15 -21.80
C LYS A 42 5.41 -4.46 -21.55
N LYS A 43 6.08 -5.59 -21.71
CA LYS A 43 5.47 -6.91 -21.43
C LYS A 43 5.17 -7.08 -19.94
N LEU A 44 6.07 -6.66 -19.04
CA LEU A 44 5.87 -6.74 -17.59
C LEU A 44 4.72 -5.82 -17.14
N GLU A 45 4.60 -4.64 -17.71
CA GLU A 45 3.47 -3.72 -17.52
C GLU A 45 2.17 -4.35 -18.00
N LYS A 46 2.12 -4.79 -19.27
CA LYS A 46 0.92 -5.40 -19.87
C LYS A 46 0.46 -6.65 -19.14
N SER A 47 1.37 -7.44 -18.58
CA SER A 47 1.06 -8.65 -17.83
C SER A 47 0.80 -8.41 -16.34
N GLY A 48 0.83 -7.15 -15.87
CA GLY A 48 0.49 -6.77 -14.51
C GLY A 48 1.58 -7.04 -13.46
N TYR A 49 2.79 -7.45 -13.86
CA TYR A 49 3.92 -7.55 -12.93
C TYR A 49 4.34 -6.17 -12.42
N ILE A 50 4.32 -5.17 -13.30
CA ILE A 50 4.47 -3.77 -12.93
C ILE A 50 3.07 -3.16 -12.94
N LYS A 51 2.58 -2.80 -11.76
CA LYS A 51 1.26 -2.18 -11.61
C LYS A 51 1.32 -0.67 -11.79
N ASN A 52 2.36 -0.04 -11.23
CA ASN A 52 2.51 1.41 -11.21
C ASN A 52 3.95 1.81 -10.90
N TYR A 53 4.30 3.06 -11.20
CA TYR A 53 5.53 3.73 -10.79
C TYR A 53 5.16 4.81 -9.79
N LEU A 54 5.51 4.61 -8.52
CA LEU A 54 5.13 5.53 -7.45
C LEU A 54 6.35 6.26 -6.90
N THR A 55 6.14 7.50 -6.51
CA THR A 55 7.09 8.26 -5.71
C THR A 55 6.78 8.03 -4.24
N LEU A 56 7.76 7.57 -3.46
CA LEU A 56 7.65 7.48 -2.02
C LEU A 56 7.90 8.85 -1.42
N ILE A 57 6.94 9.31 -0.64
CA ILE A 57 7.02 10.58 0.09
C ILE A 57 7.25 10.24 1.56
N ASP A 58 8.16 10.95 2.23
CA ASP A 58 8.31 10.84 3.68
C ASP A 58 7.08 11.50 4.35
N PRO A 59 6.22 10.72 5.02
CA PRO A 59 5.00 11.24 5.62
C PRO A 59 5.29 12.29 6.70
N LYS A 60 6.42 12.21 7.39
CA LYS A 60 6.81 13.17 8.42
C LYS A 60 7.07 14.56 7.84
N LEU A 61 7.65 14.64 6.62
CA LEU A 61 7.94 15.90 5.94
C LEU A 61 6.68 16.62 5.45
N ILE A 62 5.58 15.90 5.26
CA ILE A 62 4.27 16.46 4.90
C ILE A 62 3.31 16.57 6.09
N GLY A 63 3.84 16.48 7.32
CA GLY A 63 3.07 16.66 8.54
C GLY A 63 2.40 15.41 9.09
N LYS A 64 2.40 14.29 8.38
CA LYS A 64 1.79 13.02 8.81
C LYS A 64 2.71 12.28 9.78
N LYS A 65 2.70 12.69 11.05
CA LYS A 65 3.63 12.20 12.08
C LYS A 65 3.13 11.03 12.90
N LEU A 66 1.81 10.81 12.88
CA LEU A 66 1.16 9.77 13.67
C LEU A 66 0.69 8.64 12.75
N ILE A 67 1.16 7.43 13.03
CA ILE A 67 0.71 6.20 12.36
C ILE A 67 -0.07 5.38 13.37
N VAL A 68 -1.30 5.00 13.00
CA VAL A 68 -2.19 4.23 13.87
C VAL A 68 -2.68 3.01 13.10
N TYR A 69 -2.55 1.84 13.70
CA TYR A 69 -3.26 0.65 13.26
C TYR A 69 -4.58 0.54 14.01
N ILE A 70 -5.68 0.42 13.28
CA ILE A 70 -7.02 0.26 13.86
C ILE A 70 -7.53 -1.13 13.52
N SER A 71 -7.72 -1.94 14.56
CA SER A 71 -8.37 -3.24 14.47
C SER A 71 -9.88 -3.05 14.62
N VAL A 72 -10.67 -3.53 13.68
CA VAL A 72 -12.12 -3.30 13.62
C VAL A 72 -12.86 -4.62 13.61
N SER A 73 -13.93 -4.70 14.41
CA SER A 73 -14.91 -5.78 14.35
C SER A 73 -16.28 -5.24 13.94
N LEU A 74 -16.90 -5.90 12.97
CA LEU A 74 -18.22 -5.54 12.48
C LEU A 74 -19.32 -6.27 13.27
N ASN A 75 -20.51 -5.69 13.28
CA ASN A 75 -21.70 -6.33 13.84
C ASN A 75 -22.31 -7.35 12.86
N LYS A 76 -22.30 -7.03 11.56
CA LYS A 76 -22.84 -7.85 10.49
C LYS A 76 -21.73 -8.23 9.51
N HIS A 77 -21.69 -9.53 9.15
CA HIS A 77 -20.68 -10.12 8.24
C HIS A 77 -21.30 -10.52 6.90
N THR A 78 -22.41 -9.90 6.50
CA THR A 78 -22.96 -10.12 5.16
C THR A 78 -22.04 -9.49 4.12
N LYS A 79 -22.08 -9.99 2.90
CA LYS A 79 -21.28 -9.46 1.80
C LYS A 79 -21.50 -7.95 1.61
N GLU A 80 -22.76 -7.56 1.63
CA GLU A 80 -23.18 -6.15 1.46
C GLU A 80 -22.58 -5.25 2.56
N ALA A 81 -22.56 -5.73 3.80
CA ALA A 81 -22.02 -4.99 4.94
C ALA A 81 -20.48 -4.86 4.86
N ILE A 82 -19.80 -5.89 4.33
CA ILE A 82 -18.35 -5.88 4.10
C ILE A 82 -18.02 -4.92 2.95
N ASP A 83 -18.71 -5.05 1.80
CA ASP A 83 -18.49 -4.21 0.61
C ASP A 83 -18.76 -2.73 0.94
N GLU A 84 -19.78 -2.43 1.76
CA GLU A 84 -20.09 -1.07 2.23
C GLU A 84 -18.97 -0.50 3.11
N PHE A 85 -18.45 -1.28 4.05
CA PHE A 85 -17.35 -0.86 4.90
C PHE A 85 -16.08 -0.59 4.08
N GLU A 86 -15.73 -1.48 3.14
CA GLU A 86 -14.59 -1.30 2.24
C GLU A 86 -14.73 -0.02 1.40
N LEU A 87 -15.93 0.25 0.88
CA LEU A 87 -16.20 1.46 0.12
C LEU A 87 -16.02 2.72 0.99
N GLN A 88 -16.54 2.73 2.22
CA GLN A 88 -16.39 3.85 3.14
C GLN A 88 -14.90 4.09 3.49
N MET A 89 -14.14 3.03 3.75
CA MET A 89 -12.69 3.15 4.01
C MET A 89 -11.93 3.69 2.80
N SER A 90 -12.30 3.31 1.59
CA SER A 90 -11.65 3.79 0.35
C SER A 90 -11.85 5.29 0.09
N GLN A 91 -12.84 5.92 0.72
CA GLN A 91 -13.16 7.35 0.60
C GLN A 91 -12.50 8.21 1.68
N MET A 92 -11.81 7.60 2.65
CA MET A 92 -11.15 8.32 3.74
C MET A 92 -9.68 8.54 3.43
N ASP A 93 -9.26 9.77 3.25
CA ASP A 93 -7.87 10.13 2.92
C ASP A 93 -6.87 9.75 4.02
N GLU A 94 -7.33 9.68 5.27
CA GLU A 94 -6.51 9.26 6.40
C GLU A 94 -6.18 7.76 6.36
N VAL A 95 -7.05 6.94 5.72
CA VAL A 95 -6.88 5.48 5.60
C VAL A 95 -6.01 5.14 4.42
N MET A 96 -4.75 4.82 4.67
CA MET A 96 -3.79 4.47 3.64
C MET A 96 -3.84 2.99 3.24
N GLU A 97 -4.23 2.12 4.16
CA GLU A 97 -4.34 0.67 3.92
C GLU A 97 -5.57 0.14 4.67
N CYS A 98 -6.33 -0.73 4.01
CA CYS A 98 -7.48 -1.43 4.58
C CYS A 98 -7.37 -2.90 4.18
N TYR A 99 -7.34 -3.80 5.16
CA TYR A 99 -7.26 -5.24 4.94
C TYR A 99 -8.44 -5.93 5.60
N TYR A 100 -9.20 -6.71 4.82
CA TYR A 100 -10.12 -7.70 5.37
C TYR A 100 -9.30 -8.92 5.77
N ILE A 101 -9.34 -9.31 7.03
CA ILE A 101 -8.49 -10.36 7.58
C ILE A 101 -9.31 -11.45 8.29
N SER A 102 -8.76 -12.64 8.38
CA SER A 102 -9.34 -13.72 9.17
C SER A 102 -8.77 -13.69 10.60
N GLY A 103 -9.60 -14.00 11.59
CA GLY A 103 -9.19 -14.08 12.98
C GLY A 103 -10.23 -13.50 13.93
N ASN A 104 -9.78 -12.86 15.00
CA ASN A 104 -10.61 -12.27 16.04
C ASN A 104 -11.09 -10.84 15.73
N ILE A 105 -10.69 -10.29 14.62
CA ILE A 105 -11.12 -9.00 14.08
C ILE A 105 -11.39 -9.14 12.59
N ASP A 106 -12.20 -8.26 12.03
CA ASP A 106 -12.60 -8.32 10.62
C ASP A 106 -11.69 -7.49 9.71
N PHE A 107 -11.31 -6.29 10.15
CA PHE A 107 -10.47 -5.40 9.39
C PHE A 107 -9.29 -4.87 10.17
N LEU A 108 -8.19 -4.68 9.45
CA LEU A 108 -7.02 -3.95 9.93
C LEU A 108 -6.79 -2.75 9.02
N LEU A 109 -6.83 -1.56 9.61
CA LEU A 109 -6.58 -0.29 8.92
C LEU A 109 -5.21 0.26 9.30
N LYS A 110 -4.55 0.93 8.36
CA LYS A 110 -3.39 1.78 8.64
C LYS A 110 -3.76 3.21 8.34
N VAL A 111 -3.74 4.05 9.35
CA VAL A 111 -4.18 5.44 9.32
C VAL A 111 -3.01 6.37 9.57
N TYR A 112 -2.95 7.48 8.83
CA TYR A 112 -1.97 8.53 9.02
C TYR A 112 -2.65 9.83 9.43
N CYS A 113 -2.25 10.37 10.57
CA CYS A 113 -2.70 11.66 11.09
C CYS A 113 -1.52 12.60 11.34
N ASN A 114 -1.81 13.89 11.47
CA ASN A 114 -0.80 14.88 11.78
C ASN A 114 -0.34 14.76 13.25
N ASP A 115 -1.31 14.60 14.16
CA ASP A 115 -1.12 14.53 15.61
C ASP A 115 -2.32 13.81 16.27
N MET A 116 -2.37 13.85 17.59
CA MET A 116 -3.45 13.23 18.38
C MET A 116 -4.79 13.96 18.23
N ASP A 117 -4.79 15.28 18.02
CA ASP A 117 -6.02 16.03 17.82
C ASP A 117 -6.65 15.71 16.46
N ASP A 118 -5.82 15.58 15.41
CA ASP A 118 -6.24 15.13 14.09
C ASP A 118 -6.80 13.69 14.15
N PHE A 119 -6.14 12.80 14.89
CA PHE A 119 -6.65 11.45 15.11
C PHE A 119 -7.99 11.44 15.88
N HIS A 120 -8.11 12.25 16.94
CA HIS A 120 -9.36 12.38 17.69
C HIS A 120 -10.51 12.85 16.78
N ASN A 121 -10.26 13.86 15.95
CA ASN A 121 -11.23 14.37 14.99
C ASN A 121 -11.61 13.30 13.95
N PHE A 122 -10.62 12.56 13.42
CA PHE A 122 -10.89 11.43 12.53
C PHE A 122 -11.83 10.40 13.17
N VAL A 123 -11.55 9.99 14.40
CA VAL A 123 -12.37 9.01 15.10
C VAL A 123 -13.77 9.54 15.38
N THR A 124 -13.90 10.74 15.92
CA THR A 124 -15.20 11.27 16.38
C THR A 124 -16.09 11.77 15.25
N ALA A 125 -15.51 12.44 14.25
CA ALA A 125 -16.30 13.06 13.18
C ALA A 125 -16.52 12.16 11.96
N LYS A 126 -15.64 11.17 11.72
CA LYS A 126 -15.72 10.31 10.55
C LYS A 126 -15.93 8.84 10.93
N PHE A 127 -14.98 8.24 11.63
CA PHE A 127 -14.96 6.80 11.86
C PHE A 127 -16.13 6.31 12.73
N SER A 128 -16.48 7.03 13.80
CA SER A 128 -17.61 6.68 14.68
C SER A 128 -18.99 6.83 14.04
N THR A 129 -19.08 7.44 12.86
CA THR A 129 -20.35 7.56 12.11
C THR A 129 -20.70 6.29 11.32
N ILE A 130 -19.76 5.33 11.24
CA ILE A 130 -19.93 4.08 10.52
C ILE A 130 -20.82 3.14 11.34
N GLY A 131 -22.01 2.86 10.83
CA GLY A 131 -23.09 2.20 11.59
C GLY A 131 -22.91 0.71 11.88
N ASN A 132 -21.93 0.03 11.25
CA ASN A 132 -21.75 -1.43 11.38
C ASN A 132 -20.56 -1.85 12.24
N ILE A 133 -19.89 -0.91 12.92
CA ILE A 133 -18.76 -1.22 13.81
C ILE A 133 -19.30 -1.62 15.18
N THR A 134 -18.91 -2.81 15.67
CA THR A 134 -19.19 -3.25 17.05
C THR A 134 -18.15 -2.71 18.02
N GLN A 135 -16.87 -2.82 17.63
CA GLN A 135 -15.75 -2.34 18.43
C GLN A 135 -14.54 -2.07 17.54
N PHE A 136 -13.66 -1.23 18.01
CA PHE A 136 -12.35 -1.03 17.40
C PHE A 136 -11.29 -0.75 18.45
N TYR A 137 -10.04 -1.08 18.12
CA TYR A 137 -8.88 -0.81 18.97
C TYR A 137 -7.82 -0.09 18.14
N SER A 138 -7.28 0.98 18.72
CA SER A 138 -6.24 1.79 18.09
C SER A 138 -4.87 1.49 18.71
N SER A 139 -3.92 1.11 17.85
CA SER A 139 -2.54 0.84 18.23
C SER A 139 -1.61 1.87 17.58
N PHE A 140 -0.98 2.69 18.40
CA PHE A 140 -0.08 3.75 17.95
C PHE A 140 1.31 3.20 17.69
N VAL A 141 1.87 3.51 16.51
CA VAL A 141 3.22 3.09 16.14
C VAL A 141 4.24 3.95 16.90
N MET A 142 4.98 3.35 17.80
CA MET A 142 6.03 4.02 18.57
C MET A 142 7.30 4.23 17.74
N ALA A 143 7.64 3.26 16.90
CA ALA A 143 8.79 3.33 15.99
C ALA A 143 8.63 2.38 14.81
N GLU A 144 9.03 2.84 13.63
CA GLU A 144 9.14 1.99 12.45
C GLU A 144 10.57 1.44 12.36
N THR A 145 10.78 0.20 12.75
CA THR A 145 12.09 -0.47 12.73
C THR A 145 12.46 -0.95 11.33
N LYS A 146 11.47 -1.33 10.53
CA LYS A 146 11.70 -1.82 9.17
C LYS A 146 10.43 -1.69 8.34
N VAL A 147 10.48 -0.85 7.33
CA VAL A 147 9.46 -0.77 6.28
C VAL A 147 10.14 -1.04 4.95
N LYS A 148 9.85 -2.18 4.34
CA LYS A 148 10.34 -2.55 3.02
C LYS A 148 9.17 -2.64 2.05
N GLN A 149 9.34 -2.02 0.88
CA GLN A 149 8.33 -2.06 -0.20
C GLN A 149 8.83 -2.85 -1.43
N ASN A 150 10.04 -3.39 -1.38
CA ASN A 150 10.63 -4.16 -2.47
C ASN A 150 10.82 -5.63 -2.09
N PHE A 151 10.52 -6.52 -3.04
CA PHE A 151 10.72 -7.95 -2.94
C PHE A 151 12.07 -8.36 -3.52
N LYS A 152 12.71 -9.37 -2.95
CA LYS A 152 13.87 -10.01 -3.58
C LYS A 152 13.34 -11.06 -4.57
N LEU A 153 13.62 -10.86 -5.86
CA LEU A 153 13.16 -11.74 -6.96
C LEU A 153 14.29 -12.63 -7.48
#